data_1e91caf4b806916a84d78205cba1945f
#
_entry.id   1e91caf4b806916a84d78205cba1945f
#
_cell.length_a   1.000
_cell.length_b   1.000
_cell.length_c   1.000
_cell.angle_alpha   90.00
_cell.angle_beta   90.00
_cell.angle_gamma   90.00
#
_symmetry.space_group_name_H-M   'P 1'
#
loop_
_entity.id
_entity.type
_entity.pdbx_description
1 polymer ?
#
loop_
_entity_poly.entity_id
_entity_poly.type
_entity_poly.pdbx_seq_one_letter_code
_entity_poly.pdbx_strand_id
1 'polypeptide(L)'
;MFPQRCLHGLGCAAVLVSVFCGNASAQLSLPDVNLTRSVSGQFIVTGDRQRSSLATAPAVATNADFVQLEPALLAVSAERIKHTLWRTLGVDSTAPWRGKIFLALHPARSLDEDVTVLSEHFANGWEYRVVLPDVVPRARFLRALTSVTLLEFANRAAGERPAEIPAWLIDGLSQQLLATGTVSVVLSSPGKAVNGVWASWTDTNQRGLEPLADARRVLRDHPALTFEQLSWPTEAQVSGADDGVYRASAQLFVSDLLKLNDGPAHLRVMLQAAPNYLNWQTAFQTAFQADFAQPLDVEKWWSLQAISFVANSPGPAWTPAVSREKLDQILSVAVDFRAASNALPVHAEVSLQAVIRNFDSARQMAILQTKLQDLELAQLRMAPPLDYLAAGYRAVLAGYLGQRRDVVPPPPSGRQSWAAAPSKVGANDTVVKLDALDAQRRADESSIKPDIWRP
;
A
#
# COMPACT_ATOMS: atom_id res chain seq x y z
N MET A 1 -5.43 -19.99 -70.41
CA MET A 1 -4.45 -20.11 -71.50
C MET A 1 -3.10 -20.41 -70.85
N PHE A 2 -2.72 -21.69 -70.85
CA PHE A 2 -1.36 -22.22 -70.54
C PHE A 2 -0.43 -21.97 -71.76
N PRO A 3 0.88 -21.91 -71.62
CA PRO A 3 1.72 -23.11 -71.42
C PRO A 3 2.93 -22.86 -70.47
N GLN A 4 3.33 -23.77 -69.63
CA GLN A 4 4.27 -24.91 -69.67
C GLN A 4 5.60 -24.69 -70.42
N ARG A 5 6.69 -25.18 -69.71
CA ARG A 5 8.02 -25.76 -70.10
C ARG A 5 9.21 -24.95 -69.56
N CYS A 6 10.33 -25.51 -69.14
CA CYS A 6 10.87 -26.89 -69.04
C CYS A 6 12.08 -26.89 -68.11
N LEU A 7 12.29 -28.01 -67.45
CA LEU A 7 13.49 -28.70 -67.02
C LEU A 7 14.86 -28.29 -67.61
N HIS A 8 15.91 -28.35 -66.75
CA HIS A 8 17.24 -28.99 -66.90
C HIS A 8 18.05 -28.47 -65.66
N GLY A 9 18.80 -29.18 -64.83
CA GLY A 9 19.36 -30.47 -64.91
C GLY A 9 20.75 -30.47 -64.23
N LEU A 10 20.97 -31.40 -63.30
CA LEU A 10 22.26 -31.98 -62.91
C LEU A 10 23.39 -31.11 -62.31
N GLY A 11 23.83 -31.52 -61.13
CA GLY A 11 25.15 -31.21 -60.57
C GLY A 11 25.33 -31.74 -59.14
N CYS A 12 25.55 -33.05 -58.95
CA CYS A 12 26.04 -33.63 -57.69
C CYS A 12 27.46 -33.14 -57.40
N ALA A 13 27.67 -32.60 -56.22
CA ALA A 13 28.96 -32.61 -55.54
C ALA A 13 28.75 -32.86 -54.06
N ALA A 14 28.96 -34.12 -53.67
CA ALA A 14 29.02 -34.53 -52.27
C ALA A 14 30.35 -34.06 -51.67
N VAL A 15 30.30 -33.07 -50.79
CA VAL A 15 31.41 -32.75 -49.89
C VAL A 15 31.10 -33.32 -48.52
N LEU A 16 31.76 -34.44 -48.19
CA LEU A 16 31.82 -34.99 -46.84
C LEU A 16 32.59 -34.07 -45.94
N VAL A 17 31.89 -33.26 -45.16
CA VAL A 17 32.47 -32.55 -44.01
C VAL A 17 32.19 -33.39 -42.77
N SER A 18 33.24 -34.04 -42.29
CA SER A 18 33.25 -34.71 -40.98
C SER A 18 33.20 -33.66 -39.90
N VAL A 19 32.02 -33.36 -39.40
CA VAL A 19 31.88 -32.54 -38.21
C VAL A 19 32.10 -33.43 -37.00
N PHE A 20 33.19 -33.19 -36.29
CA PHE A 20 33.46 -33.68 -34.95
C PHE A 20 32.30 -33.20 -34.04
N CYS A 21 31.37 -34.08 -33.68
CA CYS A 21 30.45 -33.90 -32.62
C CYS A 21 31.21 -33.95 -31.29
N GLY A 22 31.78 -32.84 -30.87
CA GLY A 22 32.07 -32.61 -29.47
C GLY A 22 30.74 -32.48 -28.71
N ASN A 23 30.39 -33.48 -27.90
CA ASN A 23 29.28 -33.41 -26.92
C ASN A 23 29.58 -32.32 -25.88
N ALA A 24 29.40 -31.06 -26.23
CA ALA A 24 29.20 -30.01 -25.27
C ALA A 24 27.70 -30.09 -24.84
N SER A 25 27.41 -30.90 -23.84
CA SER A 25 26.15 -30.81 -23.09
C SER A 25 26.16 -29.45 -22.40
N ALA A 26 25.78 -28.41 -23.12
CA ALA A 26 25.33 -27.17 -22.49
C ALA A 26 24.10 -27.55 -21.68
N GLN A 27 24.30 -27.91 -20.42
CA GLN A 27 23.24 -27.88 -19.43
C GLN A 27 22.76 -26.44 -19.41
N LEU A 28 21.68 -26.17 -20.15
CA LEU A 28 20.82 -25.02 -19.86
C LEU A 28 20.30 -25.23 -18.43
N SER A 29 21.06 -24.72 -17.47
CA SER A 29 20.56 -24.57 -16.11
C SER A 29 19.37 -23.61 -16.24
N LEU A 30 18.17 -24.20 -16.24
CA LEU A 30 16.96 -23.43 -16.06
C LEU A 30 17.15 -22.56 -14.82
N PRO A 31 16.90 -21.26 -14.88
CA PRO A 31 17.03 -20.42 -13.72
C PRO A 31 16.16 -21.04 -12.63
N ASP A 32 16.74 -21.19 -11.45
CA ASP A 32 16.11 -21.80 -10.27
C ASP A 32 15.04 -20.85 -9.75
N VAL A 33 13.91 -20.80 -10.45
CA VAL A 33 12.80 -19.88 -10.19
C VAL A 33 12.00 -20.42 -9.03
N ASN A 34 11.99 -19.69 -7.91
CA ASN A 34 11.11 -20.00 -6.79
C ASN A 34 9.67 -19.70 -7.18
N LEU A 35 8.83 -20.73 -7.22
CA LEU A 35 7.40 -20.60 -7.46
C LEU A 35 6.66 -20.72 -6.13
N THR A 36 5.93 -19.67 -5.76
CA THR A 36 5.09 -19.63 -4.56
C THR A 36 3.64 -19.39 -4.96
N ARG A 37 2.72 -20.18 -4.41
CA ARG A 37 1.28 -19.98 -4.61
C ARG A 37 0.65 -19.40 -3.36
N SER A 38 -0.30 -18.47 -3.55
CA SER A 38 -1.12 -17.97 -2.45
C SER A 38 -2.09 -19.03 -1.93
N VAL A 39 -2.68 -18.78 -0.76
CA VAL A 39 -3.62 -19.72 -0.12
C VAL A 39 -4.83 -20.03 -1.00
N SER A 40 -5.38 -19.05 -1.71
CA SER A 40 -6.47 -19.28 -2.67
C SER A 40 -6.01 -19.94 -3.97
N GLY A 41 -4.69 -20.02 -4.21
CA GLY A 41 -4.11 -20.51 -5.46
C GLY A 41 -4.22 -19.54 -6.64
N GLN A 42 -4.72 -18.34 -6.42
CA GLN A 42 -4.96 -17.34 -7.44
C GLN A 42 -3.70 -16.55 -7.81
N PHE A 43 -2.95 -16.13 -6.81
CA PHE A 43 -1.68 -15.46 -7.04
C PHE A 43 -0.57 -16.50 -7.14
N ILE A 44 0.13 -16.45 -8.25
CA ILE A 44 1.28 -17.32 -8.53
C ILE A 44 2.49 -16.39 -8.61
N VAL A 45 3.35 -16.46 -7.61
CA VAL A 45 4.53 -15.61 -7.51
C VAL A 45 5.74 -16.38 -7.99
N THR A 46 6.44 -15.80 -8.96
CA THR A 46 7.75 -16.27 -9.41
C THR A 46 8.79 -15.22 -9.03
N GLY A 47 9.94 -15.65 -8.53
CA GLY A 47 11.02 -14.73 -8.15
C GLY A 47 12.38 -15.34 -8.37
N ASP A 48 13.35 -14.50 -8.70
CA ASP A 48 14.75 -14.88 -8.73
C ASP A 48 15.28 -15.07 -7.30
N ARG A 49 16.24 -15.99 -7.12
CA ARG A 49 16.96 -16.15 -5.85
C ARG A 49 17.90 -14.99 -5.57
N GLN A 50 18.34 -14.31 -6.61
CA GLN A 50 19.21 -13.15 -6.47
C GLN A 50 18.37 -11.93 -6.10
N ARG A 51 18.72 -11.30 -4.98
CA ARG A 51 18.16 -10.01 -4.58
C ARG A 51 18.97 -8.87 -5.20
N SER A 52 18.31 -7.75 -5.47
CA SER A 52 19.03 -6.56 -5.92
C SER A 52 19.95 -6.03 -4.81
N SER A 53 21.04 -5.39 -5.20
CA SER A 53 21.90 -4.66 -4.28
C SER A 53 21.18 -3.48 -3.63
N LEU A 54 20.14 -2.95 -4.27
CA LEU A 54 19.27 -1.88 -3.75
C LEU A 54 18.46 -2.34 -2.53
N ALA A 55 18.09 -3.62 -2.49
CA ALA A 55 17.36 -4.19 -1.34
C ALA A 55 18.14 -4.11 -0.02
N THR A 56 19.48 -4.09 -0.09
CA THR A 56 20.36 -3.97 1.09
C THR A 56 20.86 -2.55 1.33
N ALA A 57 20.51 -1.59 0.46
CA ALA A 57 20.94 -0.22 0.59
C ALA A 57 20.33 0.44 1.84
N PRO A 58 21.12 1.13 2.70
CA PRO A 58 20.63 1.79 3.91
C PRO A 58 19.51 2.78 3.63
N ALA A 59 19.56 3.50 2.49
CA ALA A 59 18.53 4.45 2.09
C ALA A 59 17.16 3.81 1.88
N VAL A 60 17.10 2.57 1.40
CA VAL A 60 15.86 1.82 1.21
C VAL A 60 15.40 1.19 2.53
N ALA A 61 16.36 0.62 3.30
CA ALA A 61 16.05 -0.06 4.55
C ALA A 61 15.45 0.87 5.62
N THR A 62 15.74 2.16 5.56
CA THR A 62 15.25 3.18 6.51
C THR A 62 14.09 4.01 5.97
N ASN A 63 13.75 3.90 4.69
CA ASN A 63 12.68 4.68 4.08
C ASN A 63 11.37 3.85 4.03
N ALA A 64 10.37 4.32 4.78
CA ALA A 64 9.04 3.69 4.86
C ALA A 64 8.25 3.73 3.54
N ASP A 65 8.67 4.59 2.60
CA ASP A 65 7.99 4.70 1.29
C ASP A 65 8.30 3.53 0.36
N PHE A 66 9.38 2.79 0.63
CA PHE A 66 9.75 1.62 -0.15
C PHE A 66 9.34 0.32 0.52
N VAL A 67 9.03 -0.66 -0.30
CA VAL A 67 8.79 -2.05 0.11
C VAL A 67 9.79 -2.96 -0.55
N GLN A 68 10.33 -3.89 0.22
CA GLN A 68 11.12 -5.00 -0.28
C GLN A 68 10.20 -6.23 -0.41
N LEU A 69 10.09 -6.76 -1.61
CA LEU A 69 9.20 -7.85 -1.94
C LEU A 69 9.92 -9.19 -1.86
N GLU A 70 9.31 -10.15 -1.19
CA GLU A 70 9.71 -11.56 -1.16
C GLU A 70 8.57 -12.43 -1.64
N PRO A 71 8.81 -13.51 -2.41
CA PRO A 71 7.73 -14.29 -3.03
C PRO A 71 6.63 -14.76 -2.06
N ALA A 72 7.00 -15.30 -0.90
CA ALA A 72 6.03 -15.79 0.07
C ALA A 72 5.20 -14.65 0.68
N LEU A 73 5.84 -13.53 0.99
CA LEU A 73 5.17 -12.37 1.58
C LEU A 73 4.34 -11.62 0.57
N LEU A 74 4.80 -11.55 -0.68
CA LEU A 74 4.02 -10.99 -1.78
C LEU A 74 2.73 -11.77 -2.00
N ALA A 75 2.77 -13.11 -1.95
CA ALA A 75 1.59 -13.94 -2.06
C ALA A 75 0.57 -13.65 -0.94
N VAL A 76 1.03 -13.51 0.31
CA VAL A 76 0.18 -13.15 1.45
C VAL A 76 -0.36 -11.73 1.33
N SER A 77 0.48 -10.78 0.94
CA SER A 77 0.08 -9.37 0.76
C SER A 77 -0.97 -9.21 -0.33
N ALA A 78 -0.81 -9.91 -1.46
CA ALA A 78 -1.77 -9.89 -2.56
C ALA A 78 -3.16 -10.39 -2.11
N GLU A 79 -3.22 -11.49 -1.34
CA GLU A 79 -4.48 -11.96 -0.77
C GLU A 79 -5.13 -10.94 0.18
N ARG A 80 -4.35 -10.30 1.03
CA ARG A 80 -4.85 -9.28 1.97
C ARG A 80 -5.39 -8.06 1.23
N ILE A 81 -4.65 -7.57 0.21
CA ILE A 81 -5.09 -6.46 -0.64
C ILE A 81 -6.42 -6.80 -1.30
N LYS A 82 -6.49 -7.96 -1.95
CA LYS A 82 -7.74 -8.45 -2.55
C LYS A 82 -8.89 -8.49 -1.54
N HIS A 83 -8.67 -9.11 -0.39
CA HIS A 83 -9.71 -9.22 0.63
C HIS A 83 -10.20 -7.86 1.12
N THR A 84 -9.30 -6.90 1.26
CA THR A 84 -9.68 -5.53 1.65
C THR A 84 -10.47 -4.82 0.55
N LEU A 85 -10.04 -4.94 -0.71
CA LEU A 85 -10.79 -4.40 -1.85
C LEU A 85 -12.20 -5.01 -1.96
N TRP A 86 -12.32 -6.33 -1.77
CA TRP A 86 -13.61 -7.03 -1.80
C TRP A 86 -14.53 -6.54 -0.68
N ARG A 87 -13.99 -6.35 0.51
CA ARG A 87 -14.76 -5.78 1.63
C ARG A 87 -15.21 -4.35 1.31
N THR A 88 -14.35 -3.51 0.77
CA THR A 88 -14.65 -2.12 0.40
C THR A 88 -15.73 -2.04 -0.66
N LEU A 89 -15.67 -2.92 -1.67
CA LEU A 89 -16.65 -2.98 -2.75
C LEU A 89 -17.88 -3.86 -2.40
N GLY A 90 -17.94 -4.47 -1.23
CA GLY A 90 -19.01 -5.38 -0.83
C GLY A 90 -19.09 -6.64 -1.72
N VAL A 91 -17.96 -7.11 -2.25
CA VAL A 91 -17.88 -8.36 -3.02
C VAL A 91 -17.82 -9.53 -2.06
N ASP A 92 -18.60 -10.57 -2.31
CA ASP A 92 -18.54 -11.80 -1.53
C ASP A 92 -17.16 -12.46 -1.72
N SER A 93 -16.48 -12.70 -0.59
CA SER A 93 -15.16 -13.32 -0.56
C SER A 93 -15.18 -14.80 -0.99
N THR A 94 -16.36 -15.43 -0.98
CA THR A 94 -16.56 -16.82 -1.40
C THR A 94 -16.77 -16.96 -2.91
N ALA A 95 -16.92 -15.84 -3.63
CA ALA A 95 -17.12 -15.85 -5.08
C ALA A 95 -15.96 -16.59 -5.78
N PRO A 96 -16.26 -17.57 -6.64
CA PRO A 96 -15.24 -18.37 -7.30
C PRO A 96 -14.39 -17.49 -8.23
N TRP A 97 -13.08 -17.76 -8.21
CA TRP A 97 -12.12 -17.10 -9.09
C TRP A 97 -12.08 -17.71 -10.47
N ARG A 98 -11.81 -16.90 -11.46
CA ARG A 98 -11.64 -17.41 -12.84
C ARG A 98 -10.29 -17.06 -13.44
N GLY A 99 -9.69 -15.94 -13.06
CA GLY A 99 -8.41 -15.49 -13.59
C GLY A 99 -7.25 -15.80 -12.64
N LYS A 100 -6.13 -16.27 -13.15
CA LYS A 100 -4.87 -16.38 -12.42
C LYS A 100 -4.08 -15.10 -12.59
N ILE A 101 -3.40 -14.70 -11.51
CA ILE A 101 -2.54 -13.53 -11.52
C ILE A 101 -1.11 -13.98 -11.25
N PHE A 102 -0.24 -13.79 -12.24
CA PHE A 102 1.17 -14.11 -12.16
C PHE A 102 1.94 -12.85 -11.71
N LEU A 103 2.63 -12.95 -10.58
CA LEU A 103 3.46 -11.90 -10.03
C LEU A 103 4.92 -12.28 -10.26
N ALA A 104 5.58 -11.65 -11.23
CA ALA A 104 6.96 -11.92 -11.59
C ALA A 104 7.88 -10.92 -10.91
N LEU A 105 8.63 -11.37 -9.90
CA LEU A 105 9.65 -10.58 -9.23
C LEU A 105 10.99 -10.71 -9.95
N HIS A 106 11.67 -9.58 -10.11
CA HIS A 106 13.04 -9.52 -10.60
C HIS A 106 13.87 -8.54 -9.74
N PRO A 107 15.20 -8.67 -9.75
CA PRO A 107 16.07 -7.72 -9.05
C PRO A 107 15.89 -6.30 -9.57
N ALA A 108 15.66 -5.33 -8.69
CA ALA A 108 15.50 -3.93 -9.04
C ALA A 108 16.80 -3.36 -9.63
N ARG A 109 16.71 -2.63 -10.72
CA ARG A 109 17.82 -1.94 -11.40
C ARG A 109 17.94 -0.49 -10.93
N SER A 110 16.80 0.13 -10.64
CA SER A 110 16.69 1.48 -10.09
C SER A 110 15.51 1.59 -9.14
N LEU A 111 15.47 2.64 -8.31
CA LEU A 111 14.35 2.91 -7.40
C LEU A 111 13.10 3.45 -8.13
N ASP A 112 13.28 3.97 -9.33
CA ASP A 112 12.22 4.54 -10.16
C ASP A 112 11.71 3.56 -11.23
N GLU A 113 12.11 2.29 -11.14
CA GLU A 113 11.72 1.26 -12.10
C GLU A 113 10.19 1.07 -12.11
N ASP A 114 9.63 1.01 -13.31
CA ASP A 114 8.18 0.90 -13.48
C ASP A 114 7.67 -0.51 -13.21
N VAL A 115 6.42 -0.55 -12.71
CA VAL A 115 5.67 -1.79 -12.55
C VAL A 115 4.76 -1.96 -13.75
N THR A 116 4.87 -3.10 -14.41
CA THR A 116 4.07 -3.39 -15.61
C THR A 116 2.93 -4.36 -15.27
N VAL A 117 1.71 -4.00 -15.66
CA VAL A 117 0.52 -4.86 -15.55
C VAL A 117 0.07 -5.23 -16.96
N LEU A 118 0.06 -6.52 -17.26
CA LEU A 118 -0.34 -7.07 -18.55
C LEU A 118 -1.58 -7.95 -18.35
N SER A 119 -2.50 -7.88 -19.30
CA SER A 119 -3.65 -8.78 -19.38
C SER A 119 -3.70 -9.41 -20.76
N GLU A 120 -3.84 -10.72 -20.81
CA GLU A 120 -3.88 -11.49 -22.04
C GLU A 120 -5.11 -12.39 -22.04
N HIS A 121 -5.78 -12.49 -23.19
CA HIS A 121 -6.95 -13.35 -23.36
C HIS A 121 -6.57 -14.66 -24.02
N PHE A 122 -6.89 -15.76 -23.37
CA PHE A 122 -6.67 -17.13 -23.86
C PHE A 122 -8.01 -17.85 -24.07
N ALA A 123 -7.99 -19.02 -24.66
CA ALA A 123 -9.18 -19.84 -24.87
C ALA A 123 -9.94 -20.19 -23.56
N ASN A 124 -9.25 -20.22 -22.44
CA ASN A 124 -9.81 -20.50 -21.11
C ASN A 124 -10.12 -19.24 -20.28
N GLY A 125 -10.01 -18.05 -20.88
CA GLY A 125 -10.29 -16.75 -20.26
C GLY A 125 -9.08 -15.84 -20.12
N TRP A 126 -9.20 -14.83 -19.27
CA TRP A 126 -8.17 -13.82 -19.04
C TRP A 126 -7.11 -14.30 -18.06
N GLU A 127 -5.86 -14.06 -18.38
CA GLU A 127 -4.71 -14.20 -17.48
C GLU A 127 -4.02 -12.84 -17.29
N TYR A 128 -3.42 -12.65 -16.13
CA TYR A 128 -2.80 -11.37 -15.76
C TYR A 128 -1.38 -11.61 -15.31
N ARG A 129 -0.48 -10.75 -15.76
CA ARG A 129 0.91 -10.74 -15.33
C ARG A 129 1.29 -9.37 -14.81
N VAL A 130 1.85 -9.34 -13.61
CA VAL A 130 2.44 -8.14 -13.01
C VAL A 130 3.94 -8.36 -12.88
N VAL A 131 4.72 -7.51 -13.50
CA VAL A 131 6.19 -7.53 -13.44
C VAL A 131 6.62 -6.48 -12.42
N LEU A 132 7.32 -6.91 -11.37
CA LEU A 132 7.64 -6.12 -10.20
C LEU A 132 9.14 -6.18 -9.90
N PRO A 133 9.82 -5.05 -9.67
CA PRO A 133 11.13 -5.07 -9.05
C PRO A 133 11.02 -5.52 -7.59
N ASP A 134 12.05 -6.16 -7.04
CA ASP A 134 12.10 -6.63 -5.65
C ASP A 134 12.14 -5.49 -4.61
N VAL A 135 12.44 -4.27 -5.06
CA VAL A 135 12.32 -3.01 -4.30
C VAL A 135 11.48 -2.03 -5.10
N VAL A 136 10.41 -1.55 -4.52
CA VAL A 136 9.44 -0.69 -5.21
C VAL A 136 8.80 0.30 -4.24
N PRO A 137 8.42 1.52 -4.67
CA PRO A 137 7.62 2.43 -3.87
C PRO A 137 6.28 1.79 -3.46
N ARG A 138 5.92 1.88 -2.18
CA ARG A 138 4.69 1.28 -1.60
C ARG A 138 3.44 1.68 -2.37
N ALA A 139 3.30 2.96 -2.72
CA ALA A 139 2.16 3.46 -3.47
C ALA A 139 2.05 2.81 -4.86
N ARG A 140 3.19 2.64 -5.56
CA ARG A 140 3.26 2.02 -6.88
C ARG A 140 2.91 0.52 -6.82
N PHE A 141 3.39 -0.16 -5.78
CA PHE A 141 3.03 -1.55 -5.51
C PHE A 141 1.52 -1.73 -5.27
N LEU A 142 0.93 -0.92 -4.38
CA LEU A 142 -0.51 -0.99 -4.09
C LEU A 142 -1.35 -0.66 -5.33
N ARG A 143 -0.93 0.34 -6.12
CA ARG A 143 -1.58 0.70 -7.37
C ARG A 143 -1.62 -0.48 -8.35
N ALA A 144 -0.50 -1.17 -8.56
CA ALA A 144 -0.41 -2.31 -9.46
C ALA A 144 -1.30 -3.49 -9.01
N LEU A 145 -1.28 -3.84 -7.72
CA LEU A 145 -2.13 -4.90 -7.19
C LEU A 145 -3.61 -4.53 -7.19
N THR A 146 -3.95 -3.28 -6.92
CA THR A 146 -5.33 -2.78 -7.06
C THR A 146 -5.78 -2.90 -8.51
N SER A 147 -4.98 -2.41 -9.46
CA SER A 147 -5.28 -2.46 -10.89
C SER A 147 -5.55 -3.88 -11.37
N VAL A 148 -4.63 -4.81 -11.12
CA VAL A 148 -4.79 -6.21 -11.58
C VAL A 148 -5.96 -6.92 -10.92
N THR A 149 -6.26 -6.61 -9.65
CA THR A 149 -7.40 -7.19 -8.92
C THR A 149 -8.73 -6.69 -9.50
N LEU A 150 -8.82 -5.40 -9.81
CA LEU A 150 -10.01 -4.81 -10.45
C LEU A 150 -10.20 -5.33 -11.88
N LEU A 151 -9.11 -5.47 -12.65
CA LEU A 151 -9.15 -6.06 -14.01
C LEU A 151 -9.66 -7.50 -13.98
N GLU A 152 -9.16 -8.32 -13.05
CA GLU A 152 -9.67 -9.69 -12.88
C GLU A 152 -11.15 -9.70 -12.59
N PHE A 153 -11.61 -8.86 -11.66
CA PHE A 153 -13.02 -8.79 -11.31
C PHE A 153 -13.90 -8.34 -12.47
N ALA A 154 -13.50 -7.28 -13.17
CA ALA A 154 -14.25 -6.72 -14.28
C ALA A 154 -14.32 -7.68 -15.47
N ASN A 155 -13.22 -8.40 -15.76
CA ASN A 155 -13.13 -9.29 -16.93
C ASN A 155 -13.71 -10.70 -16.69
N ARG A 156 -14.30 -11.00 -15.53
CA ARG A 156 -14.88 -12.34 -15.27
C ARG A 156 -15.94 -12.76 -16.27
N ALA A 157 -16.70 -11.81 -16.80
CA ALA A 157 -17.71 -12.02 -17.82
C ALA A 157 -17.34 -11.38 -19.18
N ALA A 158 -16.11 -10.88 -19.32
CA ALA A 158 -15.64 -10.27 -20.54
C ALA A 158 -15.36 -11.34 -21.62
N GLY A 159 -15.69 -11.01 -22.86
CA GLY A 159 -15.24 -11.75 -24.04
C GLY A 159 -13.79 -11.39 -24.39
N GLU A 160 -13.52 -11.17 -25.67
CA GLU A 160 -12.19 -10.78 -26.16
C GLU A 160 -11.76 -9.36 -25.76
N ARG A 161 -12.72 -8.52 -25.43
CA ARG A 161 -12.47 -7.14 -25.06
C ARG A 161 -12.27 -6.99 -23.57
N PRO A 162 -11.14 -6.44 -23.12
CA PRO A 162 -10.91 -6.19 -21.70
C PRO A 162 -11.75 -5.01 -21.20
N ALA A 163 -12.05 -5.01 -19.90
CA ALA A 163 -12.60 -3.86 -19.23
C ALA A 163 -11.59 -2.70 -19.20
N GLU A 164 -12.07 -1.50 -19.42
CA GLU A 164 -11.32 -0.27 -19.14
C GLU A 164 -11.60 0.17 -17.70
N ILE A 165 -10.57 0.15 -16.85
CA ILE A 165 -10.68 0.61 -15.47
C ILE A 165 -10.17 2.06 -15.39
N PRO A 166 -10.98 3.02 -14.93
CA PRO A 166 -10.54 4.40 -14.84
C PRO A 166 -9.40 4.58 -13.83
N ALA A 167 -8.42 5.41 -14.19
CA ALA A 167 -7.24 5.64 -13.37
C ALA A 167 -7.60 6.19 -11.98
N TRP A 168 -8.60 7.09 -11.88
CA TRP A 168 -9.06 7.62 -10.59
C TRP A 168 -9.57 6.54 -9.64
N LEU A 169 -10.17 5.44 -10.15
CA LEU A 169 -10.65 4.35 -9.29
C LEU A 169 -9.48 3.53 -8.75
N ILE A 170 -8.49 3.24 -9.60
CA ILE A 170 -7.28 2.52 -9.20
C ILE A 170 -6.52 3.33 -8.16
N ASP A 171 -6.26 4.61 -8.44
CA ASP A 171 -5.49 5.48 -7.56
C ASP A 171 -6.25 5.79 -6.26
N GLY A 172 -7.55 6.10 -6.33
CA GLY A 172 -8.38 6.38 -5.17
C GLY A 172 -8.48 5.21 -4.20
N LEU A 173 -8.73 3.99 -4.70
CA LEU A 173 -8.73 2.78 -3.87
C LEU A 173 -7.34 2.46 -3.31
N SER A 174 -6.27 2.64 -4.11
CA SER A 174 -4.90 2.42 -3.65
C SER A 174 -4.51 3.37 -2.52
N GLN A 175 -4.85 4.66 -2.63
CA GLN A 175 -4.62 5.64 -1.57
C GLN A 175 -5.45 5.34 -0.32
N GLN A 176 -6.68 4.85 -0.48
CA GLN A 176 -7.48 4.43 0.64
C GLN A 176 -6.89 3.23 1.37
N LEU A 177 -6.37 2.24 0.64
CA LEU A 177 -5.64 1.11 1.21
C LEU A 177 -4.38 1.58 1.96
N LEU A 178 -3.64 2.53 1.39
CA LEU A 178 -2.45 3.10 1.99
C LEU A 178 -2.77 3.81 3.31
N ALA A 179 -3.79 4.67 3.30
CA ALA A 179 -4.19 5.49 4.43
C ALA A 179 -4.85 4.68 5.57
N THR A 180 -5.58 3.62 5.27
CA THR A 180 -6.24 2.80 6.29
C THR A 180 -5.30 1.81 6.98
N GLY A 181 -4.10 1.59 6.46
CA GLY A 181 -3.12 0.66 7.02
C GLY A 181 -3.63 -0.78 7.16
N THR A 182 -4.81 -1.10 6.60
CA THR A 182 -5.43 -2.43 6.70
C THR A 182 -4.66 -3.49 5.92
N VAL A 183 -3.80 -3.05 5.00
CA VAL A 183 -2.91 -3.91 4.26
C VAL A 183 -1.52 -3.76 4.84
N SER A 184 -1.16 -4.67 5.75
CA SER A 184 0.23 -4.81 6.13
C SER A 184 1.00 -5.37 4.94
N VAL A 185 1.60 -4.48 4.17
CA VAL A 185 2.61 -4.87 3.19
C VAL A 185 3.83 -5.31 3.98
N VAL A 186 4.13 -6.59 3.96
CA VAL A 186 5.21 -7.12 4.76
C VAL A 186 6.54 -6.70 4.15
N LEU A 187 7.19 -5.77 4.81
CA LEU A 187 8.56 -5.39 4.52
C LEU A 187 9.49 -6.45 5.09
N SER A 188 10.33 -7.02 4.23
CA SER A 188 11.55 -7.67 4.70
C SER A 188 12.55 -6.58 5.05
N SER A 189 12.57 -6.18 6.29
CA SER A 189 13.73 -5.43 6.79
C SER A 189 14.94 -6.36 6.86
N PRO A 190 16.17 -5.88 6.59
CA PRO A 190 17.37 -6.65 6.90
C PRO A 190 17.35 -6.93 8.40
N GLY A 191 16.95 -8.14 8.79
CA GLY A 191 16.76 -8.52 10.15
C GLY A 191 18.10 -8.56 10.88
N LYS A 192 18.22 -7.89 12.01
CA LYS A 192 19.23 -8.24 13.02
C LYS A 192 18.60 -9.25 13.97
N ALA A 193 19.27 -10.38 14.16
CA ALA A 193 18.89 -11.32 15.20
C ALA A 193 19.13 -10.65 16.56
N VAL A 194 18.05 -10.41 17.30
CA VAL A 194 18.11 -9.97 18.69
C VAL A 194 17.72 -11.19 19.52
N ASN A 195 18.64 -11.69 20.35
CA ASN A 195 18.45 -12.88 21.19
C ASN A 195 17.99 -14.16 20.43
N GLY A 196 18.52 -14.37 19.22
CA GLY A 196 18.17 -15.55 18.42
C GLY A 196 16.83 -15.50 17.71
N VAL A 197 16.05 -14.45 17.89
CA VAL A 197 14.79 -14.20 17.18
C VAL A 197 15.03 -13.19 16.06
N TRP A 198 14.73 -13.60 14.84
CA TRP A 198 14.72 -12.69 13.70
C TRP A 198 13.46 -11.82 13.79
N ALA A 199 13.62 -10.61 14.30
CA ALA A 199 12.56 -9.62 14.27
C ALA A 199 12.76 -8.73 13.05
N SER A 200 11.97 -8.93 12.02
CA SER A 200 11.78 -7.92 10.97
C SER A 200 10.59 -7.07 11.42
N TRP A 201 10.88 -5.84 11.79
CA TRP A 201 9.86 -4.88 12.20
C TRP A 201 9.31 -4.23 10.97
N THR A 202 8.08 -4.48 10.65
CA THR A 202 7.36 -3.72 9.66
C THR A 202 6.45 -2.78 10.41
N ASP A 203 6.67 -1.49 10.25
CA ASP A 203 5.69 -0.51 10.68
C ASP A 203 4.50 -0.62 9.72
N THR A 204 3.55 -1.45 10.09
CA THR A 204 2.34 -1.68 9.32
C THR A 204 1.24 -0.68 9.66
N ASN A 205 1.50 0.22 10.59
CA ASN A 205 0.45 0.99 11.22
C ASN A 205 0.57 2.48 11.05
N GLN A 206 0.59 2.94 9.82
CA GLN A 206 0.05 4.25 9.54
C GLN A 206 -1.47 4.12 9.29
N ARG A 207 -2.23 3.62 10.27
CA ARG A 207 -3.65 3.91 10.33
C ARG A 207 -3.77 5.39 10.67
N GLY A 208 -3.73 6.24 9.67
CA GLY A 208 -4.09 7.64 9.88
C GLY A 208 -5.44 7.69 10.58
N LEU A 209 -5.55 8.42 11.67
CA LEU A 209 -6.81 8.65 12.39
C LEU A 209 -7.89 9.17 11.47
N GLU A 210 -7.49 9.87 10.43
CA GLU A 210 -8.30 10.28 9.30
C GLU A 210 -7.66 9.75 8.01
N PRO A 211 -8.29 8.77 7.33
CA PRO A 211 -7.78 8.27 6.06
C PRO A 211 -7.61 9.34 4.99
N LEU A 212 -8.30 10.45 5.11
CA LEU A 212 -8.24 11.59 4.19
C LEU A 212 -7.40 12.77 4.70
N ALA A 213 -6.63 12.62 5.78
CA ALA A 213 -5.84 13.73 6.34
C ALA A 213 -4.80 14.26 5.36
N ASP A 214 -4.06 13.38 4.70
CA ASP A 214 -3.07 13.76 3.69
C ASP A 214 -3.72 14.38 2.46
N ALA A 215 -4.83 13.81 2.00
CA ALA A 215 -5.60 14.40 0.90
C ALA A 215 -6.09 15.81 1.27
N ARG A 216 -6.57 16.02 2.50
CA ARG A 216 -6.99 17.34 2.97
C ARG A 216 -5.85 18.33 3.00
N ARG A 217 -4.67 17.91 3.44
CA ARG A 217 -3.48 18.77 3.45
C ARG A 217 -3.12 19.22 2.04
N VAL A 218 -3.05 18.31 1.09
CA VAL A 218 -2.74 18.61 -0.31
C VAL A 218 -3.81 19.51 -0.93
N LEU A 219 -5.10 19.22 -0.73
CA LEU A 219 -6.21 19.94 -1.34
C LEU A 219 -6.51 21.30 -0.68
N ARG A 220 -5.88 21.64 0.44
CA ARG A 220 -5.88 23.01 0.98
C ARG A 220 -4.96 23.92 0.19
N ASP A 221 -3.81 23.41 -0.24
CA ASP A 221 -2.80 24.17 -0.96
C ASP A 221 -3.07 24.20 -2.46
N HIS A 222 -3.78 23.21 -2.97
CA HIS A 222 -4.11 23.03 -4.38
C HIS A 222 -5.58 22.68 -4.54
N PRO A 223 -6.32 23.29 -5.47
CA PRO A 223 -7.72 22.93 -5.71
C PRO A 223 -7.83 21.49 -6.18
N ALA A 224 -8.91 20.80 -5.75
CA ALA A 224 -9.23 19.48 -6.27
C ALA A 224 -9.43 19.53 -7.79
N LEU A 225 -9.00 18.48 -8.48
CA LEU A 225 -9.19 18.34 -9.92
C LEU A 225 -10.68 18.20 -10.25
N THR A 226 -11.12 18.74 -11.39
CA THR A 226 -12.47 18.54 -11.91
C THR A 226 -12.71 17.06 -12.26
N PHE A 227 -13.96 16.66 -12.41
CA PHE A 227 -14.26 15.29 -12.83
C PHE A 227 -13.70 14.98 -14.22
N GLU A 228 -13.69 15.98 -15.13
CA GLU A 228 -13.06 15.84 -16.44
C GLU A 228 -11.55 15.56 -16.32
N GLN A 229 -10.83 16.33 -15.48
CA GLN A 229 -9.39 16.12 -15.25
C GLN A 229 -9.09 14.77 -14.57
N LEU A 230 -9.96 14.31 -13.65
CA LEU A 230 -9.86 12.98 -13.07
C LEU A 230 -10.09 11.89 -14.12
N SER A 231 -11.01 12.13 -15.06
CA SER A 231 -11.38 11.19 -16.12
C SER A 231 -10.30 11.03 -17.18
N TRP A 232 -9.58 12.11 -17.46
CA TRP A 232 -8.55 12.18 -18.51
C TRP A 232 -7.25 12.79 -17.95
N PRO A 233 -6.59 12.10 -17.01
CA PRO A 233 -5.38 12.63 -16.43
C PRO A 233 -4.26 12.70 -17.45
N THR A 234 -3.47 13.77 -17.37
CA THR A 234 -2.21 13.91 -18.11
C THR A 234 -1.14 12.98 -17.50
N GLU A 235 -0.08 12.69 -18.25
CA GLU A 235 1.05 11.92 -17.74
C GLU A 235 1.70 12.59 -16.52
N ALA A 236 1.81 13.92 -16.51
CA ALA A 236 2.33 14.69 -15.39
C ALA A 236 1.47 14.55 -14.11
N GLN A 237 0.16 14.38 -14.25
CA GLN A 237 -0.76 14.15 -13.13
C GLN A 237 -0.69 12.72 -12.58
N VAL A 238 -0.38 11.74 -13.41
CA VAL A 238 -0.34 10.33 -12.97
C VAL A 238 1.03 9.93 -12.44
N SER A 239 2.11 10.47 -13.02
CA SER A 239 3.49 10.03 -12.77
C SER A 239 4.46 11.18 -12.47
N GLY A 240 4.02 12.44 -12.59
CA GLY A 240 4.85 13.64 -12.49
C GLY A 240 4.79 14.37 -11.15
N ALA A 241 5.14 15.66 -11.17
CA ALA A 241 5.14 16.54 -10.00
C ALA A 241 3.74 16.77 -9.42
N ASP A 242 2.69 16.68 -10.25
CA ASP A 242 1.29 16.92 -9.87
C ASP A 242 0.57 15.64 -9.41
N ASP A 243 1.28 14.53 -9.29
CA ASP A 243 0.70 13.24 -8.91
C ASP A 243 0.03 13.27 -7.52
N GLY A 244 0.56 14.10 -6.61
CA GLY A 244 0.00 14.27 -5.27
C GLY A 244 -1.41 14.86 -5.28
N VAL A 245 -1.67 15.85 -6.13
CA VAL A 245 -3.00 16.49 -6.28
C VAL A 245 -3.98 15.51 -6.93
N TYR A 246 -3.52 14.79 -7.97
CA TYR A 246 -4.32 13.78 -8.63
C TYR A 246 -4.74 12.67 -7.67
N ARG A 247 -3.79 12.10 -6.93
CA ARG A 247 -4.05 11.03 -5.95
C ARG A 247 -4.98 11.48 -4.82
N ALA A 248 -4.78 12.69 -4.30
CA ALA A 248 -5.63 13.26 -3.25
C ALA A 248 -7.07 13.47 -3.75
N SER A 249 -7.23 14.00 -4.97
CA SER A 249 -8.54 14.19 -5.61
C SER A 249 -9.23 12.86 -5.90
N ALA A 250 -8.49 11.88 -6.43
CA ALA A 250 -9.01 10.53 -6.71
C ALA A 250 -9.42 9.80 -5.42
N GLN A 251 -8.62 9.93 -4.33
CA GLN A 251 -8.95 9.33 -3.04
C GLN A 251 -10.23 9.92 -2.46
N LEU A 252 -10.37 11.24 -2.48
CA LEU A 252 -11.57 11.92 -2.01
C LEU A 252 -12.79 11.52 -2.85
N PHE A 253 -12.67 11.55 -4.17
CA PHE A 253 -13.74 11.19 -5.09
C PHE A 253 -14.25 9.76 -4.85
N VAL A 254 -13.35 8.78 -4.76
CA VAL A 254 -13.71 7.39 -4.44
C VAL A 254 -14.31 7.26 -3.05
N SER A 255 -13.75 7.95 -2.05
CA SER A 255 -14.29 7.95 -0.68
C SER A 255 -15.72 8.47 -0.65
N ASP A 256 -16.05 9.50 -1.41
CA ASP A 256 -17.38 10.09 -1.43
C ASP A 256 -18.37 9.27 -2.28
N LEU A 257 -17.92 8.64 -3.37
CA LEU A 257 -18.74 7.65 -4.10
C LEU A 257 -19.12 6.45 -3.21
N LEU A 258 -18.17 5.95 -2.39
CA LEU A 258 -18.45 4.85 -1.47
C LEU A 258 -19.44 5.22 -0.36
N LYS A 259 -19.63 6.51 -0.05
CA LYS A 259 -20.60 7.01 0.95
C LYS A 259 -21.99 7.22 0.38
N LEU A 260 -22.17 7.22 -0.95
CA LEU A 260 -23.48 7.28 -1.58
C LEU A 260 -24.33 6.07 -1.15
N ASN A 261 -25.65 6.23 -1.23
CA ASN A 261 -26.53 5.11 -0.99
C ASN A 261 -26.21 3.99 -2.02
N ASP A 262 -25.93 2.79 -1.52
CA ASP A 262 -25.47 1.65 -2.35
C ASP A 262 -24.20 1.90 -3.19
N GLY A 263 -23.39 2.93 -2.87
CA GLY A 263 -22.19 3.30 -3.61
C GLY A 263 -21.22 2.14 -3.91
N PRO A 264 -20.90 1.25 -2.93
CA PRO A 264 -20.12 0.04 -3.22
C PRO A 264 -20.76 -0.89 -4.24
N ALA A 265 -22.10 -1.02 -4.23
CA ALA A 265 -22.84 -1.82 -5.21
C ALA A 265 -22.80 -1.20 -6.61
N HIS A 266 -22.95 0.11 -6.71
CA HIS A 266 -22.84 0.83 -7.97
C HIS A 266 -21.44 0.69 -8.60
N LEU A 267 -20.36 0.79 -7.80
CA LEU A 267 -18.99 0.53 -8.28
C LEU A 267 -18.81 -0.91 -8.77
N ARG A 268 -19.41 -1.90 -8.09
CA ARG A 268 -19.40 -3.29 -8.59
C ARG A 268 -20.10 -3.44 -9.93
N VAL A 269 -21.30 -2.86 -10.06
CA VAL A 269 -22.09 -2.90 -11.30
C VAL A 269 -21.31 -2.24 -12.43
N MET A 270 -20.70 -1.07 -12.17
CA MET A 270 -19.84 -0.39 -13.14
C MET A 270 -18.70 -1.30 -13.61
N LEU A 271 -17.96 -1.92 -12.69
CA LEU A 271 -16.83 -2.80 -13.02
C LEU A 271 -17.28 -4.01 -13.85
N GLN A 272 -18.39 -4.65 -13.47
CA GLN A 272 -18.93 -5.81 -14.19
C GLN A 272 -19.48 -5.46 -15.55
N ALA A 273 -19.96 -4.24 -15.72
CA ALA A 273 -20.52 -3.76 -16.98
C ALA A 273 -19.44 -3.20 -17.93
N ALA A 274 -18.28 -2.79 -17.41
CA ALA A 274 -17.23 -2.12 -18.18
C ALA A 274 -16.84 -2.84 -19.49
N PRO A 275 -16.70 -4.20 -19.55
CA PRO A 275 -16.36 -4.88 -20.81
C PRO A 275 -17.41 -4.74 -21.91
N ASN A 276 -18.67 -4.44 -21.56
CA ASN A 276 -19.79 -4.34 -22.49
C ASN A 276 -19.88 -2.96 -23.17
N TYR A 277 -19.11 -1.99 -22.70
CA TYR A 277 -19.11 -0.62 -23.20
C TYR A 277 -17.80 -0.26 -23.87
N LEU A 278 -17.83 0.75 -24.73
CA LEU A 278 -16.64 1.26 -25.42
C LEU A 278 -15.67 1.96 -24.47
N ASN A 279 -16.21 2.55 -23.42
CA ASN A 279 -15.48 3.29 -22.42
C ASN A 279 -16.11 3.10 -21.03
N TRP A 280 -15.34 3.33 -19.99
CA TRP A 280 -15.79 3.22 -18.62
C TRP A 280 -16.84 4.28 -18.24
N GLN A 281 -16.88 5.45 -18.91
CA GLN A 281 -17.83 6.53 -18.59
C GLN A 281 -19.27 6.07 -18.78
N THR A 282 -19.54 5.32 -19.84
CA THR A 282 -20.88 4.77 -20.08
C THR A 282 -21.26 3.74 -19.03
N ALA A 283 -20.31 2.89 -18.62
CA ALA A 283 -20.52 1.94 -17.53
C ALA A 283 -20.79 2.67 -16.20
N PHE A 284 -20.05 3.74 -15.91
CA PHE A 284 -20.23 4.59 -14.74
C PHE A 284 -21.62 5.23 -14.74
N GLN A 285 -21.99 5.92 -15.83
CA GLN A 285 -23.28 6.60 -15.93
C GLN A 285 -24.45 5.62 -15.75
N THR A 286 -24.33 4.41 -16.32
CA THR A 286 -25.37 3.39 -16.17
C THR A 286 -25.46 2.89 -14.73
N ALA A 287 -24.33 2.65 -14.07
CA ALA A 287 -24.29 2.11 -12.71
C ALA A 287 -24.77 3.12 -11.65
N PHE A 288 -24.48 4.41 -11.86
CA PHE A 288 -24.83 5.50 -10.96
C PHE A 288 -26.02 6.31 -11.42
N GLN A 289 -26.86 5.78 -12.33
CA GLN A 289 -28.02 6.50 -12.88
C GLN A 289 -29.02 6.96 -11.83
N ALA A 290 -29.13 6.25 -10.72
CA ALA A 290 -30.01 6.62 -9.60
C ALA A 290 -29.52 7.88 -8.85
N ASP A 291 -28.18 8.07 -8.78
CA ASP A 291 -27.56 9.22 -8.12
C ASP A 291 -27.36 10.39 -9.09
N PHE A 292 -26.99 10.10 -10.34
CA PHE A 292 -26.63 11.07 -11.37
C PHE A 292 -27.37 10.77 -12.67
N ALA A 293 -28.40 11.56 -12.98
CA ALA A 293 -29.19 11.37 -14.18
C ALA A 293 -28.38 11.69 -15.46
N GLN A 294 -27.40 12.59 -15.37
CA GLN A 294 -26.55 13.03 -16.48
C GLN A 294 -25.14 13.39 -15.99
N PRO A 295 -24.13 13.40 -16.89
CA PRO A 295 -22.74 13.69 -16.52
C PRO A 295 -22.53 15.02 -15.76
N LEU A 296 -23.33 16.05 -16.08
CA LEU A 296 -23.27 17.34 -15.40
C LEU A 296 -23.65 17.25 -13.91
N ASP A 297 -24.47 16.27 -13.53
CA ASP A 297 -24.83 16.08 -12.12
C ASP A 297 -23.63 15.57 -11.30
N VAL A 298 -22.78 14.74 -11.93
CA VAL A 298 -21.51 14.29 -11.33
C VAL A 298 -20.58 15.49 -11.09
N GLU A 299 -20.41 16.37 -12.08
CA GLU A 299 -19.56 17.57 -11.95
C GLU A 299 -20.05 18.50 -10.84
N LYS A 300 -21.35 18.76 -10.77
CA LYS A 300 -21.94 19.60 -9.73
C LYS A 300 -21.78 19.00 -8.35
N TRP A 301 -22.11 17.71 -8.22
CA TRP A 301 -21.96 16.98 -6.96
C TRP A 301 -20.52 16.99 -6.50
N TRP A 302 -19.57 16.61 -7.38
CA TRP A 302 -18.17 16.54 -7.06
C TRP A 302 -17.59 17.90 -6.65
N SER A 303 -17.92 18.97 -7.39
CA SER A 303 -17.47 20.32 -7.04
C SER A 303 -17.93 20.74 -5.65
N LEU A 304 -19.17 20.41 -5.27
CA LEU A 304 -19.69 20.70 -3.94
C LEU A 304 -18.99 19.86 -2.86
N GLN A 305 -18.73 18.57 -3.11
CA GLN A 305 -18.00 17.71 -2.17
C GLN A 305 -16.57 18.21 -1.94
N ALA A 306 -15.86 18.54 -3.01
CA ALA A 306 -14.48 19.04 -2.94
C ALA A 306 -14.38 20.36 -2.15
N ILE A 307 -15.26 21.34 -2.44
CA ILE A 307 -15.31 22.60 -1.71
C ILE A 307 -15.67 22.37 -0.24
N SER A 308 -16.69 21.56 0.02
CA SER A 308 -17.12 21.23 1.39
C SER A 308 -16.02 20.55 2.18
N PHE A 309 -15.26 19.64 1.56
CA PHE A 309 -14.17 18.91 2.18
C PHE A 309 -13.05 19.83 2.65
N VAL A 310 -12.69 20.83 1.86
CA VAL A 310 -11.64 21.81 2.19
C VAL A 310 -12.14 22.85 3.18
N ALA A 311 -13.38 23.32 3.02
CA ALA A 311 -13.98 24.36 3.87
C ALA A 311 -14.31 23.85 5.27
N ASN A 312 -14.74 22.61 5.40
CA ASN A 312 -15.08 22.04 6.69
C ASN A 312 -13.82 21.65 7.45
N SER A 313 -13.57 22.36 8.54
CA SER A 313 -12.60 21.93 9.56
C SER A 313 -12.89 20.51 10.04
N PRO A 314 -11.91 19.80 10.61
CA PRO A 314 -12.13 18.44 11.11
C PRO A 314 -13.44 18.37 11.88
N GLY A 315 -14.30 17.43 11.51
CA GLY A 315 -15.70 17.29 11.95
C GLY A 315 -15.91 17.34 13.47
N PRO A 316 -17.16 17.19 13.97
CA PRO A 316 -17.50 17.43 15.37
C PRO A 316 -16.59 16.64 16.32
N ALA A 317 -16.41 17.17 17.52
CA ALA A 317 -15.64 16.51 18.57
C ALA A 317 -16.10 15.05 18.74
N TRP A 318 -15.17 14.16 18.93
CA TRP A 318 -15.47 12.75 19.18
C TRP A 318 -16.18 12.58 20.52
N THR A 319 -17.04 11.59 20.62
CA THR A 319 -17.56 11.18 21.93
C THR A 319 -16.43 10.67 22.83
N PRO A 320 -16.57 10.70 24.15
CA PRO A 320 -15.53 10.17 25.04
C PRO A 320 -15.12 8.73 24.76
N ALA A 321 -16.07 7.87 24.35
CA ALA A 321 -15.78 6.50 23.97
C ALA A 321 -14.93 6.40 22.70
N VAL A 322 -15.30 7.15 21.65
CA VAL A 322 -14.53 7.21 20.38
C VAL A 322 -13.14 7.84 20.61
N SER A 323 -13.07 8.90 21.42
CA SER A 323 -11.80 9.55 21.78
C SER A 323 -10.84 8.57 22.45
N ARG A 324 -11.36 7.72 23.35
CA ARG A 324 -10.56 6.69 24.02
C ARG A 324 -10.06 5.63 23.04
N GLU A 325 -10.95 5.07 22.25
CA GLU A 325 -10.58 4.08 21.23
C GLU A 325 -9.50 4.64 20.28
N LYS A 326 -9.65 5.89 19.86
CA LYS A 326 -8.67 6.56 19.00
C LYS A 326 -7.35 6.79 19.71
N LEU A 327 -7.34 7.21 20.97
CA LEU A 327 -6.12 7.35 21.75
C LEU A 327 -5.39 6.01 21.91
N ASP A 328 -6.11 4.93 22.21
CA ASP A 328 -5.54 3.58 22.32
C ASP A 328 -4.92 3.13 21.00
N GLN A 329 -5.60 3.37 19.88
CA GLN A 329 -5.07 3.09 18.54
C GLN A 329 -3.78 3.87 18.24
N ILE A 330 -3.67 5.14 18.67
CA ILE A 330 -2.46 5.93 18.46
C ILE A 330 -1.30 5.40 19.30
N LEU A 331 -1.56 5.08 20.57
CA LEU A 331 -0.53 4.67 21.53
C LEU A 331 -0.02 3.24 21.28
N SER A 332 -0.73 2.43 20.52
CA SER A 332 -0.27 1.12 20.06
C SER A 332 0.45 1.22 18.71
N VAL A 333 1.45 0.37 18.53
CA VAL A 333 2.21 0.22 17.28
C VAL A 333 2.10 -1.23 16.85
N ALA A 334 1.47 -1.44 15.69
CA ALA A 334 1.41 -2.77 15.13
C ALA A 334 2.75 -3.15 14.50
N VAL A 335 3.23 -4.33 14.77
CA VAL A 335 4.49 -4.86 14.29
C VAL A 335 4.31 -6.31 13.86
N ASP A 336 5.02 -6.69 12.81
CA ASP A 336 5.07 -8.06 12.37
C ASP A 336 6.39 -8.70 12.81
N PHE A 337 6.31 -9.81 13.53
CA PHE A 337 7.46 -10.58 13.98
C PHE A 337 7.63 -11.83 13.13
N ARG A 338 8.88 -12.15 12.81
CA ARG A 338 9.23 -13.47 12.25
C ARG A 338 10.13 -14.22 13.21
N ALA A 339 9.74 -15.42 13.54
CA ALA A 339 10.57 -16.32 14.36
C ALA A 339 11.82 -16.80 13.62
N ALA A 340 11.76 -16.89 12.29
CA ALA A 340 12.86 -17.24 11.40
C ALA A 340 12.69 -16.53 10.05
N SER A 341 13.77 -16.46 9.25
CA SER A 341 13.76 -15.76 7.96
C SER A 341 12.73 -16.33 6.95
N ASN A 342 12.36 -17.59 7.08
CA ASN A 342 11.38 -18.30 6.26
C ASN A 342 10.00 -18.46 6.93
N ALA A 343 9.83 -17.98 8.18
CA ALA A 343 8.54 -18.04 8.86
C ALA A 343 7.59 -16.94 8.38
N LEU A 344 6.29 -17.22 8.40
CA LEU A 344 5.28 -16.20 8.19
C LEU A 344 5.32 -15.20 9.35
N PRO A 345 5.14 -13.90 9.09
CA PRO A 345 5.11 -12.89 10.12
C PRO A 345 3.87 -13.09 11.02
N VAL A 346 4.09 -12.96 12.31
CA VAL A 346 3.04 -12.90 13.33
C VAL A 346 2.80 -11.45 13.68
N HIS A 347 1.56 -11.01 13.54
CA HIS A 347 1.16 -9.66 13.90
C HIS A 347 1.06 -9.48 15.41
N ALA A 348 1.66 -8.42 15.94
CA ALA A 348 1.58 -8.07 17.35
C ALA A 348 1.45 -6.54 17.50
N GLU A 349 0.85 -6.12 18.60
CA GLU A 349 0.81 -4.71 18.99
C GLU A 349 1.80 -4.47 20.13
N VAL A 350 2.60 -3.42 19.99
CA VAL A 350 3.58 -3.01 21.02
C VAL A 350 3.33 -1.58 21.46
N SER A 351 3.69 -1.27 22.70
CA SER A 351 3.56 0.08 23.25
C SER A 351 4.67 1.01 22.74
N LEU A 352 4.47 2.32 22.86
CA LEU A 352 5.50 3.33 22.57
C LEU A 352 6.77 3.13 23.41
N GLN A 353 6.64 2.67 24.66
CA GLN A 353 7.74 2.33 25.53
C GLN A 353 8.59 1.20 24.95
N ALA A 354 7.94 0.17 24.38
CA ALA A 354 8.64 -0.94 23.73
C ALA A 354 9.39 -0.47 22.48
N VAL A 355 8.82 0.46 21.72
CA VAL A 355 9.48 1.09 20.58
C VAL A 355 10.74 1.81 21.04
N ILE A 356 10.66 2.64 22.09
CA ILE A 356 11.80 3.41 22.62
C ILE A 356 12.90 2.49 23.16
N ARG A 357 12.55 1.35 23.77
CA ARG A 357 13.54 0.43 24.35
C ARG A 357 14.22 -0.49 23.34
N ASN A 358 13.46 -0.95 22.33
CA ASN A 358 13.86 -2.12 21.55
C ASN A 358 14.17 -1.81 20.07
N PHE A 359 13.74 -0.66 19.54
CA PHE A 359 13.94 -0.34 18.13
C PHE A 359 15.24 0.42 17.88
N ASP A 360 15.77 0.34 16.66
CA ASP A 360 16.89 1.18 16.25
C ASP A 360 16.47 2.65 16.15
N SER A 361 17.45 3.56 16.24
CA SER A 361 17.21 5.01 16.31
C SER A 361 16.42 5.56 15.11
N ALA A 362 16.68 5.08 13.89
CA ALA A 362 16.03 5.59 12.69
C ALA A 362 14.54 5.23 12.69
N ARG A 363 14.21 3.99 13.03
CA ARG A 363 12.83 3.51 13.15
C ARG A 363 12.08 4.16 14.31
N GLN A 364 12.73 4.30 15.47
CA GLN A 364 12.13 5.04 16.58
C GLN A 364 11.70 6.44 16.11
N MET A 365 12.60 7.17 15.43
CA MET A 365 12.32 8.52 14.94
C MET A 365 11.12 8.54 13.99
N ALA A 366 11.08 7.65 13.00
CA ALA A 366 9.99 7.58 12.03
C ALA A 366 8.64 7.27 12.71
N ILE A 367 8.59 6.23 13.55
CA ILE A 367 7.37 5.83 14.25
C ILE A 367 6.89 6.94 15.19
N LEU A 368 7.78 7.48 16.03
CA LEU A 368 7.40 8.48 17.02
C LEU A 368 7.02 9.83 16.38
N GLN A 369 7.59 10.19 15.23
CA GLN A 369 7.16 11.36 14.45
C GLN A 369 5.73 11.19 13.92
N THR A 370 5.42 10.02 13.37
CA THR A 370 4.05 9.72 12.91
C THR A 370 3.07 9.77 14.07
N LYS A 371 3.41 9.14 15.21
CA LYS A 371 2.54 9.16 16.41
C LYS A 371 2.36 10.56 16.99
N LEU A 372 3.39 11.40 16.91
CA LEU A 372 3.29 12.80 17.29
C LEU A 372 2.28 13.56 16.42
N GLN A 373 2.34 13.38 15.11
CA GLN A 373 1.39 13.98 14.17
C GLN A 373 -0.04 13.46 14.41
N ASP A 374 -0.20 12.14 14.62
CA ASP A 374 -1.49 11.55 14.94
C ASP A 374 -2.10 12.14 16.22
N LEU A 375 -1.29 12.35 17.27
CA LEU A 375 -1.73 12.99 18.52
C LEU A 375 -2.13 14.45 18.30
N GLU A 376 -1.41 15.20 17.46
CA GLU A 376 -1.74 16.59 17.13
C GLU A 376 -3.10 16.70 16.42
N LEU A 377 -3.36 15.83 15.45
CA LEU A 377 -4.62 15.79 14.73
C LEU A 377 -5.77 15.31 15.62
N ALA A 378 -5.52 14.31 16.44
CA ALA A 378 -6.51 13.72 17.33
C ALA A 378 -6.93 14.70 18.44
N GLN A 379 -5.97 15.42 19.03
CA GLN A 379 -6.23 16.37 20.12
C GLN A 379 -7.30 17.39 19.75
N LEU A 380 -7.35 17.84 18.49
CA LEU A 380 -8.32 18.81 18.00
C LEU A 380 -9.79 18.31 18.05
N ARG A 381 -9.98 17.01 18.17
CA ARG A 381 -11.29 16.34 18.12
C ARG A 381 -11.63 15.56 19.39
N MET A 382 -10.64 15.35 20.26
CA MET A 382 -10.85 14.57 21.50
C MET A 382 -11.75 15.29 22.48
N ALA A 383 -12.61 14.50 23.12
CA ALA A 383 -13.42 14.98 24.21
C ALA A 383 -12.59 15.13 25.49
N PRO A 384 -12.84 16.19 26.32
CA PRO A 384 -12.26 16.27 27.66
C PRO A 384 -12.63 15.05 28.52
N PRO A 385 -11.75 14.53 29.40
CA PRO A 385 -10.39 15.00 29.69
C PRO A 385 -9.29 14.37 28.79
N LEU A 386 -9.65 13.57 27.78
CA LEU A 386 -8.73 12.81 26.95
C LEU A 386 -7.84 13.72 26.06
N ASP A 387 -8.32 14.92 25.73
CA ASP A 387 -7.53 15.95 25.03
C ASP A 387 -6.28 16.36 25.81
N TYR A 388 -6.39 16.49 27.16
CA TYR A 388 -5.25 16.77 28.04
C TYR A 388 -4.26 15.61 28.11
N LEU A 389 -4.75 14.36 28.13
CA LEU A 389 -3.90 13.19 28.06
C LEU A 389 -3.14 13.13 26.73
N ALA A 390 -3.81 13.37 25.62
CA ALA A 390 -3.19 13.44 24.31
C ALA A 390 -2.11 14.51 24.24
N ALA A 391 -2.37 15.71 24.84
CA ALA A 391 -1.38 16.76 24.97
C ALA A 391 -0.16 16.32 25.79
N GLY A 392 -0.37 15.59 26.87
CA GLY A 392 0.69 15.01 27.71
C GLY A 392 1.60 14.05 26.94
N TYR A 393 1.02 13.07 26.23
CA TYR A 393 1.76 12.15 25.37
C TYR A 393 2.52 12.91 24.27
N ARG A 394 1.88 13.88 23.61
CA ARG A 394 2.51 14.72 22.60
C ARG A 394 3.73 15.45 23.14
N ALA A 395 3.62 16.09 24.30
CA ALA A 395 4.73 16.83 24.92
C ALA A 395 5.92 15.91 25.26
N VAL A 396 5.67 14.70 25.77
CA VAL A 396 6.70 13.71 26.07
C VAL A 396 7.42 13.24 24.82
N LEU A 397 6.67 12.92 23.75
CA LEU A 397 7.23 12.49 22.46
C LEU A 397 8.01 13.61 21.77
N ALA A 398 7.47 14.85 21.73
CA ALA A 398 8.15 16.00 21.15
C ALA A 398 9.48 16.30 21.88
N GLY A 399 9.48 16.23 23.21
CA GLY A 399 10.71 16.40 24.02
C GLY A 399 11.75 15.33 23.72
N TYR A 400 11.35 14.07 23.58
CA TYR A 400 12.25 12.97 23.21
C TYR A 400 12.84 13.13 21.80
N LEU A 401 12.02 13.48 20.83
CA LEU A 401 12.43 13.70 19.45
C LEU A 401 13.33 14.93 19.31
N GLY A 402 13.06 16.01 20.08
CA GLY A 402 13.88 17.22 20.11
C GLY A 402 15.29 16.92 20.60
N GLN A 403 15.43 16.22 21.74
CA GLN A 403 16.74 15.85 22.31
C GLN A 403 17.61 15.01 21.35
N ARG A 404 16.98 14.28 20.42
CA ARG A 404 17.69 13.46 19.43
C ARG A 404 18.09 14.21 18.17
N ARG A 405 17.38 15.28 17.79
CA ARG A 405 17.74 16.13 16.66
C ARG A 405 18.99 16.97 16.93
N ASP A 406 19.23 17.31 18.19
CA ASP A 406 20.37 18.15 18.59
C ASP A 406 21.70 17.38 18.58
N VAL A 407 21.68 16.05 18.42
CA VAL A 407 22.89 15.23 18.23
C VAL A 407 23.22 15.19 16.73
N VAL A 408 23.64 16.33 16.17
CA VAL A 408 24.25 16.40 14.84
C VAL A 408 25.61 15.72 14.90
N PRO A 409 25.93 14.74 14.03
CA PRO A 409 27.26 14.19 13.96
C PRO A 409 28.25 15.27 13.52
N PRO A 410 29.43 15.42 14.17
CA PRO A 410 30.43 16.37 13.74
C PRO A 410 30.92 16.03 12.30
N PRO A 411 31.37 17.03 11.54
CA PRO A 411 31.84 16.83 10.15
C PRO A 411 33.02 15.85 10.14
N PRO A 412 33.23 15.10 9.02
CA PRO A 412 34.23 14.07 8.95
C PRO A 412 35.65 14.66 8.86
N SER A 413 36.20 15.02 9.99
CA SER A 413 37.63 15.26 10.13
C SER A 413 38.24 14.02 10.79
N GLY A 414 39.05 13.31 10.02
CA GLY A 414 39.60 12.00 10.29
C GLY A 414 40.31 11.86 11.66
N ARG A 415 39.56 11.41 12.63
CA ARG A 415 39.99 10.61 13.79
C ARG A 415 38.75 9.88 14.28
N GLN A 416 38.81 8.55 14.32
CA GLN A 416 37.79 7.71 14.90
C GLN A 416 37.59 8.06 16.39
N SER A 417 36.67 8.98 16.66
CA SER A 417 36.09 9.10 17.98
C SER A 417 34.84 8.20 17.94
N TRP A 418 34.80 7.22 18.81
CA TRP A 418 33.70 6.35 19.09
C TRP A 418 32.43 7.21 19.29
N ALA A 419 31.55 7.24 18.30
CA ALA A 419 30.28 7.94 18.43
C ALA A 419 29.58 7.39 19.69
N ALA A 420 29.41 8.25 20.66
CA ALA A 420 28.73 7.91 21.92
C ALA A 420 27.36 7.34 21.56
N ALA A 421 27.11 6.11 21.97
CA ALA A 421 25.78 5.53 21.87
C ALA A 421 24.78 6.49 22.52
N PRO A 422 23.60 6.73 21.89
CA PRO A 422 22.62 7.68 22.41
C PRO A 422 22.37 7.39 23.90
N SER A 423 22.42 8.42 24.74
CA SER A 423 22.38 8.25 26.17
C SER A 423 21.13 7.48 26.59
N LYS A 424 21.29 6.29 27.16
CA LYS A 424 20.22 5.47 27.74
C LYS A 424 19.38 6.22 28.77
N VAL A 425 19.94 7.27 29.37
CA VAL A 425 19.32 8.09 30.40
C VAL A 425 18.08 8.82 29.89
N GLY A 426 18.12 9.49 28.73
CA GLY A 426 16.96 10.18 28.18
C GLY A 426 15.83 9.24 27.73
N ALA A 427 16.18 8.03 27.27
CA ALA A 427 15.20 7.03 26.90
C ALA A 427 14.43 6.50 28.12
N ASN A 428 15.13 6.23 29.23
CA ASN A 428 14.50 5.76 30.47
C ASN A 428 13.57 6.83 31.09
N ASP A 429 13.97 8.08 31.12
CA ASP A 429 13.16 9.17 31.63
C ASP A 429 11.86 9.34 30.81
N THR A 430 11.98 9.25 29.49
CA THR A 430 10.82 9.29 28.60
C THR A 430 9.86 8.13 28.82
N VAL A 431 10.39 6.93 29.01
CA VAL A 431 9.58 5.75 29.30
C VAL A 431 8.83 5.89 30.63
N VAL A 432 9.48 6.39 31.68
CA VAL A 432 8.84 6.66 32.98
C VAL A 432 7.70 7.67 32.86
N LYS A 433 7.87 8.72 32.04
CA LYS A 433 6.82 9.72 31.79
C LYS A 433 5.64 9.09 31.03
N LEU A 434 5.90 8.23 30.03
CA LEU A 434 4.85 7.51 29.32
C LEU A 434 4.11 6.53 30.24
N ASP A 435 4.82 5.81 31.10
CA ASP A 435 4.21 4.89 32.07
C ASP A 435 3.31 5.63 33.07
N ALA A 436 3.69 6.86 33.49
CA ALA A 436 2.87 7.71 34.35
C ALA A 436 1.55 8.16 33.65
N LEU A 437 1.64 8.55 32.37
CA LEU A 437 0.44 8.90 31.58
C LEU A 437 -0.47 7.68 31.34
N ASP A 438 0.10 6.49 31.11
CA ASP A 438 -0.67 5.25 31.00
C ASP A 438 -1.38 4.88 32.31
N ALA A 439 -0.73 5.14 33.46
CA ALA A 439 -1.34 4.95 34.77
C ALA A 439 -2.52 5.92 35.00
N GLN A 440 -2.35 7.20 34.63
CA GLN A 440 -3.41 8.20 34.68
C GLN A 440 -4.60 7.82 33.78
N ARG A 441 -4.32 7.40 32.53
CA ARG A 441 -5.35 6.93 31.57
C ARG A 441 -6.18 5.79 32.15
N ARG A 442 -5.56 4.79 32.79
CA ARG A 442 -6.25 3.68 33.42
C ARG A 442 -7.04 4.10 34.66
N ALA A 443 -6.56 5.07 35.42
CA ALA A 443 -7.28 5.60 36.58
C ALA A 443 -8.57 6.30 36.13
N ASP A 444 -8.52 7.08 35.05
CA ASP A 444 -9.71 7.71 34.47
C ASP A 444 -10.72 6.69 33.93
N GLU A 445 -10.25 5.53 33.42
CA GLU A 445 -11.13 4.41 33.04
C GLU A 445 -11.92 3.83 34.23
N SER A 446 -11.27 3.71 35.37
CA SER A 446 -11.91 3.15 36.58
C SER A 446 -12.92 4.09 37.21
N SER A 447 -12.82 5.39 36.97
CA SER A 447 -13.69 6.42 37.52
C SER A 447 -15.04 6.57 36.76
N ILE A 448 -15.08 6.15 35.50
CA ILE A 448 -16.32 6.16 34.68
C ILE A 448 -17.04 4.83 34.93
N LYS A 449 -17.82 4.74 36.03
CA LYS A 449 -18.77 3.65 36.21
C LYS A 449 -19.76 3.67 35.04
N PRO A 450 -20.05 2.50 34.43
CA PRO A 450 -21.15 2.44 33.50
C PRO A 450 -22.42 2.86 34.25
N ASP A 451 -23.13 3.86 33.73
CA ASP A 451 -24.49 4.15 34.15
C ASP A 451 -25.34 2.91 33.89
N ILE A 452 -25.49 2.09 34.92
CA ILE A 452 -26.37 0.95 34.87
C ILE A 452 -27.79 1.55 34.84
N TRP A 453 -28.39 1.56 33.69
CA TRP A 453 -29.81 1.77 33.53
C TRP A 453 -30.52 0.82 34.50
N ARG A 454 -31.10 1.39 35.57
CA ARG A 454 -32.14 0.71 36.34
C ARG A 454 -33.45 0.88 35.58
N PRO A 455 -34.25 -0.18 35.44
CA PRO A 455 -35.50 -0.20 34.72
C PRO A 455 -36.54 0.70 35.36
#